data_7056ec9fa3856307f535eb81215ae55d
#
_entry.id   7056ec9fa3856307f535eb81215ae55d
#
_cell.length_a   1.000
_cell.length_b   1.000
_cell.length_c   1.000
_cell.angle_alpha   90.00
_cell.angle_beta   90.00
_cell.angle_gamma   90.00
#
_symmetry.space_group_name_H-M   'P 1'
#
loop_
_entity.id
_entity.type
_entity.pdbx_description
1 polymer ?
#
loop_
_entity_poly.entity_id
_entity_poly.type
_entity_poly.pdbx_seq_one_letter_code
_entity_poly.pdbx_strand_id
1 'polypeptide(L)'
;MTYKAVAYCVVNADYIDPCIVALSSFFRFNYLKTIVYYQTGTNLKRLHAALDDYPVEYRECEFPVLPEHDSLGDKYFEMFVSRESLPAYAMRLQALSELAQEYDVVVNFDLDTLFFNTVMPLVDRCRAEYIYGVSERRNRNRWVKSLDVLDIAPYHSYINTGFCVYGSQAVNTVPSIMDDYRDFLRANAKHVYCPEQDYLNVRYADVIREIPEHYNLMFTSPNYANLSPVMVHYLGSDKPWSRYRGADRYVALYYKRYLAECRRCSQYLSADFMDKISQRVHFL
;
A
#
# COMPACT_ATOMS: atom_id res chain seq x y z
N MET A 1 28.42 -1.93 -6.54
CA MET A 1 27.39 -2.86 -7.04
C MET A 1 26.17 -2.03 -7.39
N THR A 2 25.65 -2.14 -8.59
CA THR A 2 24.37 -1.51 -8.98
C THR A 2 23.26 -2.37 -8.40
N TYR A 3 22.54 -1.88 -7.39
CA TYR A 3 21.37 -2.56 -6.84
C TYR A 3 20.29 -2.67 -7.92
N LYS A 4 19.74 -3.87 -8.06
CA LYS A 4 18.60 -4.11 -8.93
C LYS A 4 17.32 -3.86 -8.14
N ALA A 5 16.69 -2.70 -8.34
CA ALA A 5 15.48 -2.30 -7.64
C ALA A 5 14.25 -2.37 -8.55
N VAL A 6 13.07 -2.64 -7.96
CA VAL A 6 11.78 -2.69 -8.62
C VAL A 6 10.69 -2.15 -7.71
N ALA A 7 9.70 -1.45 -8.29
CA ALA A 7 8.45 -1.17 -7.60
C ALA A 7 7.37 -2.17 -8.02
N TYR A 8 6.37 -2.38 -7.17
CA TYR A 8 5.19 -3.16 -7.56
C TYR A 8 3.92 -2.66 -6.88
N CYS A 9 2.81 -2.95 -7.50
CA CYS A 9 1.48 -2.82 -6.93
C CYS A 9 0.57 -3.96 -7.42
N VAL A 10 -0.57 -4.13 -6.73
CA VAL A 10 -1.57 -5.16 -7.04
C VAL A 10 -2.89 -4.46 -7.36
N VAL A 11 -3.52 -4.81 -8.48
CA VAL A 11 -4.73 -4.16 -8.97
C VAL A 11 -5.82 -5.19 -9.35
N ASN A 12 -7.04 -4.92 -8.92
CA ASN A 12 -8.26 -5.58 -9.40
C ASN A 12 -9.10 -4.61 -10.25
N ALA A 13 -10.22 -5.07 -10.77
CA ALA A 13 -11.10 -4.29 -11.65
C ALA A 13 -11.58 -2.96 -11.03
N ASP A 14 -11.84 -2.94 -9.72
CA ASP A 14 -12.38 -1.77 -9.01
C ASP A 14 -11.33 -0.68 -8.77
N TYR A 15 -10.05 -1.03 -8.87
CA TYR A 15 -8.93 -0.13 -8.58
C TYR A 15 -8.15 0.34 -9.81
N ILE A 16 -8.68 0.17 -11.03
CA ILE A 16 -8.03 0.65 -12.25
C ILE A 16 -7.85 2.17 -12.26
N ASP A 17 -8.88 2.94 -11.94
CA ASP A 17 -8.80 4.40 -11.91
C ASP A 17 -7.85 4.92 -10.80
N PRO A 18 -7.93 4.45 -9.54
CA PRO A 18 -6.91 4.75 -8.53
C PRO A 18 -5.49 4.35 -8.96
N CYS A 19 -5.30 3.19 -9.60
CA CYS A 19 -4.01 2.74 -10.09
C CYS A 19 -3.42 3.70 -11.13
N ILE A 20 -4.22 4.17 -12.09
CA ILE A 20 -3.79 5.17 -13.09
C ILE A 20 -3.30 6.44 -12.37
N VAL A 21 -4.04 6.95 -11.39
CA VAL A 21 -3.67 8.17 -10.63
C VAL A 21 -2.40 7.97 -9.82
N ALA A 22 -2.31 6.87 -9.08
CA ALA A 22 -1.14 6.54 -8.26
C ALA A 22 0.13 6.41 -9.11
N LEU A 23 0.09 5.60 -10.17
CA LEU A 23 1.24 5.36 -11.06
C LEU A 23 1.60 6.60 -11.88
N SER A 24 0.63 7.37 -12.39
CA SER A 24 0.92 8.63 -13.09
C SER A 24 1.63 9.62 -12.17
N SER A 25 1.23 9.71 -10.90
CA SER A 25 1.92 10.54 -9.92
C SER A 25 3.30 10.00 -9.55
N PHE A 26 3.43 8.68 -9.42
CA PHE A 26 4.70 8.01 -9.12
C PHE A 26 5.74 8.29 -10.21
N PHE A 27 5.42 8.03 -11.45
CA PHE A 27 6.34 8.20 -12.58
C PHE A 27 6.72 9.65 -12.89
N ARG A 28 5.98 10.61 -12.39
CA ARG A 28 6.39 12.03 -12.48
C ARG A 28 7.70 12.32 -11.73
N PHE A 29 7.97 11.58 -10.67
CA PHE A 29 9.11 11.81 -9.79
C PHE A 29 10.10 10.66 -9.77
N ASN A 30 9.72 9.49 -10.29
CA ASN A 30 10.50 8.26 -10.19
C ASN A 30 10.57 7.57 -11.55
N TYR A 31 11.77 7.15 -11.92
CA TYR A 31 11.99 6.29 -13.09
C TYR A 31 12.49 4.94 -12.62
N LEU A 32 11.59 4.18 -12.00
CA LEU A 32 11.87 2.84 -11.47
C LEU A 32 10.99 1.84 -12.21
N LYS A 33 11.59 0.72 -12.67
CA LYS A 33 10.81 -0.39 -13.24
C LYS A 33 9.70 -0.74 -12.26
N THR A 34 8.46 -0.83 -12.76
CA THR A 34 7.29 -1.13 -11.94
C THR A 34 6.57 -2.35 -12.49
N ILE A 35 6.23 -3.30 -11.62
CA ILE A 35 5.46 -4.48 -11.98
C ILE A 35 4.04 -4.34 -11.42
N VAL A 36 3.07 -4.40 -12.31
CA VAL A 36 1.65 -4.37 -11.96
C VAL A 36 1.12 -5.81 -12.01
N TYR A 37 0.87 -6.38 -10.83
CA TYR A 37 0.14 -7.65 -10.73
C TYR A 37 -1.36 -7.38 -10.82
N TYR A 38 -2.03 -8.01 -11.76
CA TYR A 38 -3.46 -7.79 -11.96
C TYR A 38 -4.25 -9.09 -11.98
N GLN A 39 -5.46 -9.01 -11.40
CA GLN A 39 -6.36 -10.15 -11.34
C GLN A 39 -6.84 -10.56 -12.73
N THR A 40 -6.79 -11.86 -13.01
CA THR A 40 -7.27 -12.46 -14.27
C THR A 40 -8.65 -11.95 -14.63
N GLY A 41 -8.82 -11.60 -15.91
CA GLY A 41 -10.04 -11.02 -16.45
C GLY A 41 -10.21 -9.51 -16.24
N THR A 42 -9.25 -8.83 -15.59
CA THR A 42 -9.29 -7.37 -15.44
C THR A 42 -8.94 -6.67 -16.76
N ASN A 43 -9.78 -5.72 -17.18
CA ASN A 43 -9.53 -4.96 -18.41
C ASN A 43 -8.53 -3.82 -18.17
N LEU A 44 -7.31 -3.99 -18.62
CA LEU A 44 -6.21 -3.02 -18.47
C LEU A 44 -6.08 -1.98 -19.59
N LYS A 45 -6.97 -1.96 -20.60
CA LYS A 45 -6.82 -1.09 -21.78
C LYS A 45 -6.53 0.38 -21.43
N ARG A 46 -7.23 0.93 -20.44
CA ARG A 46 -7.04 2.33 -20.00
C ARG A 46 -5.72 2.51 -19.24
N LEU A 47 -5.34 1.54 -18.42
CA LEU A 47 -4.09 1.54 -17.67
C LEU A 47 -2.88 1.45 -18.63
N HIS A 48 -2.92 0.55 -19.62
CA HIS A 48 -1.90 0.45 -20.65
C HIS A 48 -1.73 1.78 -21.40
N ALA A 49 -2.85 2.37 -21.86
CA ALA A 49 -2.81 3.64 -22.58
C ALA A 49 -2.27 4.80 -21.73
N ALA A 50 -2.51 4.79 -20.42
CA ALA A 50 -2.02 5.82 -19.50
C ALA A 50 -0.52 5.71 -19.21
N LEU A 51 0.05 4.52 -19.32
CA LEU A 51 1.40 4.20 -18.86
C LEU A 51 2.33 3.67 -19.97
N ASP A 52 1.96 3.83 -21.25
CA ASP A 52 2.68 3.29 -22.42
C ASP A 52 4.14 3.79 -22.51
N ASP A 53 4.40 5.02 -22.06
CA ASP A 53 5.74 5.63 -22.09
C ASP A 53 6.61 5.30 -20.85
N TYR A 54 6.09 4.49 -19.90
CA TYR A 54 6.78 4.21 -18.64
C TYR A 54 7.28 2.77 -18.56
N PRO A 55 8.31 2.48 -17.73
CA PRO A 55 8.89 1.15 -17.59
C PRO A 55 7.99 0.22 -16.75
N VAL A 56 6.80 -0.09 -17.26
CA VAL A 56 5.80 -0.95 -16.61
C VAL A 56 5.78 -2.33 -17.25
N GLU A 57 5.83 -3.36 -16.41
CA GLU A 57 5.59 -4.75 -16.74
C GLU A 57 4.26 -5.18 -16.13
N TYR A 58 3.42 -5.90 -16.85
CA TYR A 58 2.12 -6.38 -16.38
C TYR A 58 2.17 -7.89 -16.21
N ARG A 59 1.77 -8.38 -15.02
CA ARG A 59 1.69 -9.82 -14.71
C ARG A 59 0.26 -10.19 -14.36
N GLU A 60 -0.40 -10.94 -15.24
CA GLU A 60 -1.71 -11.53 -14.97
C GLU A 60 -1.58 -12.67 -13.96
N CYS A 61 -2.47 -12.72 -12.98
CA CYS A 61 -2.45 -13.76 -11.97
C CYS A 61 -3.82 -13.99 -11.33
N GLU A 62 -4.06 -15.22 -10.89
CA GLU A 62 -5.16 -15.53 -9.98
C GLU A 62 -4.79 -15.05 -8.57
N PHE A 63 -5.65 -14.23 -7.98
CA PHE A 63 -5.41 -13.78 -6.61
C PHE A 63 -5.71 -14.91 -5.62
N PRO A 64 -4.80 -15.21 -4.67
CA PRO A 64 -4.97 -16.31 -3.73
C PRO A 64 -6.21 -16.14 -2.84
N VAL A 65 -7.14 -17.05 -2.92
CA VAL A 65 -8.27 -17.18 -1.98
C VAL A 65 -7.85 -18.13 -0.87
N LEU A 66 -7.67 -17.62 0.33
CA LEU A 66 -7.23 -18.40 1.48
C LEU A 66 -8.42 -18.75 2.37
N PRO A 67 -8.69 -20.05 2.60
CA PRO A 67 -9.74 -20.47 3.54
C PRO A 67 -9.58 -19.90 4.96
N GLU A 68 -8.35 -19.62 5.37
CA GLU A 68 -8.01 -18.99 6.64
C GLU A 68 -8.64 -17.61 6.82
N HIS A 69 -8.91 -16.89 5.72
CA HIS A 69 -9.60 -15.60 5.74
C HIS A 69 -11.06 -15.71 6.24
N ASP A 70 -11.69 -16.86 6.11
CA ASP A 70 -13.05 -17.09 6.64
C ASP A 70 -13.09 -17.13 8.18
N SER A 71 -11.95 -17.38 8.79
CA SER A 71 -11.79 -17.40 10.25
C SER A 71 -11.55 -16.04 10.88
N LEU A 72 -11.40 -14.97 10.07
CA LEU A 72 -11.23 -13.59 10.54
C LEU A 72 -12.53 -13.13 11.22
N GLY A 73 -12.39 -12.50 12.39
CA GLY A 73 -13.54 -12.03 13.17
C GLY A 73 -14.34 -10.93 12.47
N ASP A 74 -15.66 -10.85 12.75
CA ASP A 74 -16.55 -9.84 12.16
C ASP A 74 -16.08 -8.39 12.43
N LYS A 75 -15.41 -8.14 13.54
CA LYS A 75 -14.82 -6.83 13.89
C LYS A 75 -13.84 -6.29 12.84
N TYR A 76 -13.19 -7.18 12.12
CA TYR A 76 -12.30 -6.83 11.02
C TYR A 76 -13.07 -6.16 9.87
N PHE A 77 -14.24 -6.73 9.50
CA PHE A 77 -15.04 -6.25 8.38
C PHE A 77 -15.86 -5.00 8.68
N GLU A 78 -16.14 -4.74 9.95
CA GLU A 78 -16.87 -3.52 10.36
C GLU A 78 -16.08 -2.23 10.19
N MET A 79 -14.75 -2.29 10.17
CA MET A 79 -13.93 -1.08 10.27
C MET A 79 -13.18 -0.67 9.01
N PHE A 80 -12.65 -1.57 8.16
CA PHE A 80 -11.65 -1.14 7.18
C PHE A 80 -11.63 -1.85 5.82
N VAL A 81 -12.09 -3.08 5.67
CA VAL A 81 -11.83 -3.86 4.46
C VAL A 81 -13.01 -4.76 4.11
N SER A 82 -13.38 -4.80 2.84
CA SER A 82 -14.31 -5.81 2.36
C SER A 82 -13.62 -7.18 2.23
N ARG A 83 -14.39 -8.26 2.33
CA ARG A 83 -13.88 -9.62 2.10
C ARG A 83 -13.26 -9.77 0.72
N GLU A 84 -13.79 -9.03 -0.26
CA GLU A 84 -13.33 -9.00 -1.64
C GLU A 84 -11.90 -8.46 -1.80
N SER A 85 -11.39 -7.71 -0.81
CA SER A 85 -10.03 -7.17 -0.82
C SER A 85 -8.97 -8.15 -0.31
N LEU A 86 -9.36 -9.17 0.46
CA LEU A 86 -8.43 -10.11 1.09
C LEU A 86 -7.52 -10.86 0.09
N PRO A 87 -8.03 -11.34 -1.07
CA PRO A 87 -7.17 -11.95 -2.07
C PRO A 87 -6.07 -11.01 -2.60
N ALA A 88 -6.34 -9.71 -2.71
CA ALA A 88 -5.34 -8.74 -3.14
C ALA A 88 -4.22 -8.55 -2.11
N TYR A 89 -4.52 -8.60 -0.80
CA TYR A 89 -3.49 -8.58 0.25
C TYR A 89 -2.63 -9.84 0.25
N ALA A 90 -3.23 -11.01 0.05
CA ALA A 90 -2.47 -12.26 -0.12
C ALA A 90 -1.57 -12.19 -1.37
N MET A 91 -2.09 -11.65 -2.49
CA MET A 91 -1.31 -11.47 -3.71
C MET A 91 -0.12 -10.51 -3.50
N ARG A 92 -0.25 -9.49 -2.66
CA ARG A 92 0.89 -8.60 -2.32
C ARG A 92 2.04 -9.37 -1.67
N LEU A 93 1.74 -10.27 -0.75
CA LEU A 93 2.75 -11.11 -0.09
C LEU A 93 3.38 -12.10 -1.07
N GLN A 94 2.58 -12.70 -1.95
CA GLN A 94 3.09 -13.58 -2.99
C GLN A 94 4.01 -12.83 -3.96
N ALA A 95 3.59 -11.66 -4.45
CA ALA A 95 4.39 -10.81 -5.33
C ALA A 95 5.70 -10.36 -4.66
N LEU A 96 5.66 -9.99 -3.37
CA LEU A 96 6.84 -9.66 -2.59
C LEU A 96 7.83 -10.83 -2.55
N SER A 97 7.34 -12.04 -2.27
CA SER A 97 8.17 -13.25 -2.24
C SER A 97 8.84 -13.54 -3.58
N GLU A 98 8.09 -13.44 -4.68
CA GLU A 98 8.61 -13.64 -6.03
C GLU A 98 9.67 -12.59 -6.40
N LEU A 99 9.37 -11.31 -6.17
CA LEU A 99 10.26 -10.20 -6.53
C LEU A 99 11.55 -10.17 -5.70
N ALA A 100 11.51 -10.58 -4.45
CA ALA A 100 12.70 -10.66 -3.59
C ALA A 100 13.70 -11.75 -4.05
N GLN A 101 13.30 -12.68 -4.93
CA GLN A 101 14.21 -13.62 -5.58
C GLN A 101 14.91 -13.01 -6.81
N GLU A 102 14.29 -11.99 -7.44
CA GLU A 102 14.76 -11.41 -8.69
C GLU A 102 15.50 -10.07 -8.49
N TYR A 103 15.19 -9.35 -7.40
CA TYR A 103 15.63 -7.97 -7.14
C TYR A 103 16.23 -7.84 -5.74
N ASP A 104 17.22 -6.95 -5.61
CA ASP A 104 17.86 -6.66 -4.32
C ASP A 104 16.98 -5.81 -3.42
N VAL A 105 16.19 -4.90 -4.03
CA VAL A 105 15.30 -3.96 -3.36
C VAL A 105 13.92 -3.98 -4.03
N VAL A 106 12.88 -4.16 -3.24
CA VAL A 106 11.49 -4.18 -3.68
C VAL A 106 10.72 -3.06 -3.00
N VAL A 107 10.06 -2.21 -3.78
CA VAL A 107 9.21 -1.11 -3.29
C VAL A 107 7.75 -1.47 -3.50
N ASN A 108 6.97 -1.44 -2.44
CA ASN A 108 5.52 -1.59 -2.50
C ASN A 108 4.82 -0.28 -2.17
N PHE A 109 3.71 0.01 -2.84
CA PHE A 109 2.78 1.05 -2.43
C PHE A 109 1.33 0.71 -2.76
N ASP A 110 0.42 1.24 -1.94
CA ASP A 110 -1.02 1.12 -2.15
C ASP A 110 -1.51 2.05 -3.25
N LEU A 111 -2.62 1.67 -3.89
CA LEU A 111 -3.18 2.43 -5.01
C LEU A 111 -4.01 3.66 -4.57
N ASP A 112 -4.28 3.79 -3.28
CA ASP A 112 -4.90 4.96 -2.66
C ASP A 112 -3.85 5.98 -2.18
N THR A 113 -2.82 6.16 -2.98
CA THR A 113 -1.70 7.06 -2.72
C THR A 113 -1.54 8.12 -3.80
N LEU A 114 -0.85 9.22 -3.45
CA LEU A 114 -0.45 10.26 -4.39
C LEU A 114 0.99 10.69 -4.09
N PHE A 115 1.86 10.63 -5.09
CA PHE A 115 3.26 11.02 -4.97
C PHE A 115 3.47 12.50 -5.26
N PHE A 116 4.33 13.14 -4.49
CA PHE A 116 4.70 14.55 -4.59
C PHE A 116 6.20 14.76 -4.77
N ASN A 117 7.00 13.70 -4.53
CA ASN A 117 8.45 13.77 -4.66
C ASN A 117 9.01 12.35 -4.92
N THR A 118 10.32 12.27 -5.13
CA THR A 118 11.01 11.01 -5.40
C THR A 118 11.21 10.15 -4.15
N VAL A 119 11.06 8.84 -4.31
CA VAL A 119 11.41 7.83 -3.28
C VAL A 119 12.86 7.34 -3.42
N MET A 120 13.54 7.70 -4.50
CA MET A 120 14.90 7.20 -4.81
C MET A 120 15.91 7.39 -3.70
N PRO A 121 15.95 8.52 -2.94
CA PRO A 121 16.88 8.65 -1.82
C PRO A 121 16.74 7.58 -0.72
N LEU A 122 15.53 7.02 -0.56
CA LEU A 122 15.30 5.89 0.34
C LEU A 122 15.72 4.57 -0.30
N VAL A 123 15.37 4.35 -1.57
CA VAL A 123 15.74 3.15 -2.34
C VAL A 123 17.27 3.00 -2.40
N ASP A 124 17.99 4.07 -2.70
CA ASP A 124 19.45 4.09 -2.82
C ASP A 124 20.18 3.80 -1.48
N ARG A 125 19.51 4.04 -0.35
CA ARG A 125 20.03 3.78 1.00
C ARG A 125 19.51 2.49 1.62
N CYS A 126 18.61 1.80 0.93
CA CYS A 126 18.08 0.54 1.40
C CYS A 126 19.19 -0.49 1.54
N ARG A 127 19.24 -1.17 2.69
CA ARG A 127 20.13 -2.29 2.94
C ARG A 127 19.33 -3.58 2.82
N ALA A 128 19.94 -4.57 2.19
CA ALA A 128 19.26 -5.83 1.83
C ALA A 128 18.67 -6.59 3.04
N GLU A 129 19.25 -6.38 4.22
CA GLU A 129 18.86 -7.06 5.47
C GLU A 129 17.71 -6.36 6.24
N TYR A 130 17.15 -5.25 5.73
CA TYR A 130 16.09 -4.50 6.44
C TYR A 130 14.84 -4.26 5.60
N ILE A 131 13.75 -4.01 6.33
CA ILE A 131 12.46 -3.55 5.80
C ILE A 131 12.20 -2.15 6.33
N TYR A 132 11.84 -1.21 5.45
CA TYR A 132 11.65 0.19 5.79
C TYR A 132 10.17 0.57 5.61
N GLY A 133 9.59 1.17 6.64
CA GLY A 133 8.20 1.66 6.61
C GLY A 133 7.95 2.77 7.63
N VAL A 134 6.84 3.48 7.46
CA VAL A 134 6.43 4.54 8.37
C VAL A 134 5.61 3.96 9.51
N SER A 135 5.94 4.32 10.75
CA SER A 135 5.24 3.85 11.95
C SER A 135 3.81 4.38 12.01
N GLU A 136 2.86 3.51 12.29
CA GLU A 136 1.44 3.84 12.44
C GLU A 136 1.08 4.19 13.90
N ARG A 137 1.71 5.22 14.44
CA ARG A 137 1.70 5.57 15.87
C ARG A 137 0.32 5.81 16.48
N ARG A 138 -0.65 6.33 15.71
CA ARG A 138 -2.01 6.65 16.22
C ARG A 138 -2.85 5.41 16.49
N ASN A 139 -2.70 4.39 15.70
CA ASN A 139 -3.46 3.17 15.87
C ASN A 139 -2.90 2.31 17.01
N ARG A 140 -1.66 2.50 17.41
CA ARG A 140 -1.01 1.74 18.48
C ARG A 140 -1.89 1.61 19.74
N ASN A 141 -2.56 2.68 20.17
CA ASN A 141 -3.42 2.63 21.37
C ASN A 141 -4.75 1.88 21.18
N ARG A 142 -5.25 1.78 19.95
CA ARG A 142 -6.44 0.97 19.61
C ARG A 142 -6.10 -0.51 19.43
N TRP A 143 -4.87 -0.79 19.03
CA TRP A 143 -4.37 -2.11 18.66
C TRP A 143 -3.56 -2.77 19.77
N VAL A 144 -3.23 -2.04 20.85
CA VAL A 144 -2.37 -2.53 21.95
C VAL A 144 -2.81 -3.91 22.44
N LYS A 145 -4.10 -4.16 22.59
CA LYS A 145 -4.59 -5.50 23.00
C LYS A 145 -4.32 -6.60 21.98
N SER A 146 -4.39 -6.29 20.71
CA SER A 146 -4.06 -7.24 19.63
C SER A 146 -2.54 -7.40 19.49
N LEU A 147 -1.79 -6.31 19.63
CA LEU A 147 -0.32 -6.33 19.59
C LEU A 147 0.27 -7.12 20.75
N ASP A 148 -0.29 -7.00 21.96
CA ASP A 148 0.13 -7.77 23.13
C ASP A 148 -0.11 -9.28 22.91
N VAL A 149 -1.24 -9.64 22.30
CA VAL A 149 -1.56 -11.06 22.00
C VAL A 149 -0.69 -11.60 20.87
N LEU A 150 -0.33 -10.75 19.89
CA LEU A 150 0.53 -11.12 18.76
C LEU A 150 2.02 -11.10 19.12
N ASP A 151 2.36 -10.87 20.41
CA ASP A 151 3.74 -10.78 20.91
C ASP A 151 4.62 -9.75 20.17
N ILE A 152 3.98 -8.70 19.67
CA ILE A 152 4.72 -7.56 19.13
C ILE A 152 5.26 -6.76 20.30
N ALA A 153 6.53 -6.94 20.60
CA ALA A 153 7.18 -6.25 21.71
C ALA A 153 6.94 -4.73 21.64
N PRO A 154 6.70 -4.07 22.78
CA PRO A 154 6.36 -2.63 22.82
C PRO A 154 7.46 -1.71 22.25
N TYR A 155 8.63 -2.26 21.98
CA TYR A 155 9.78 -1.54 21.41
C TYR A 155 9.88 -1.61 19.89
N HIS A 156 9.10 -2.45 19.23
CA HIS A 156 9.11 -2.55 17.76
C HIS A 156 8.15 -1.53 17.16
N SER A 157 8.60 -0.90 16.08
CA SER A 157 7.74 -0.01 15.30
C SER A 157 6.75 -0.83 14.52
N TYR A 158 5.45 -0.65 14.79
CA TYR A 158 4.39 -1.17 13.93
C TYR A 158 4.27 -0.24 12.72
N ILE A 159 4.69 -0.70 11.55
CA ILE A 159 4.67 0.07 10.31
C ILE A 159 3.39 -0.13 9.51
N ASN A 160 2.97 0.92 8.82
CA ASN A 160 1.92 0.83 7.81
C ASN A 160 2.49 0.29 6.50
N THR A 161 1.86 -0.74 5.94
CA THR A 161 2.33 -1.45 4.74
C THR A 161 1.88 -0.81 3.42
N GLY A 162 1.15 0.30 3.47
CA GLY A 162 0.76 1.04 2.27
C GLY A 162 1.90 1.73 1.53
N PHE A 163 3.08 1.79 2.15
CA PHE A 163 4.36 2.09 1.50
C PHE A 163 5.50 1.45 2.28
N CYS A 164 6.20 0.55 1.65
CA CYS A 164 7.38 -0.09 2.22
C CYS A 164 8.50 -0.26 1.18
N VAL A 165 9.74 -0.25 1.67
CA VAL A 165 10.92 -0.65 0.89
C VAL A 165 11.52 -1.86 1.56
N TYR A 166 11.60 -2.97 0.83
CA TYR A 166 12.05 -4.26 1.31
C TYR A 166 13.42 -4.59 0.75
N GLY A 167 14.36 -4.90 1.61
CA GLY A 167 15.60 -5.56 1.22
C GLY A 167 15.36 -7.07 1.03
N SER A 168 15.84 -7.63 -0.07
CA SER A 168 15.59 -9.02 -0.43
C SER A 168 16.08 -10.04 0.60
N GLN A 169 17.22 -9.78 1.25
CA GLN A 169 17.73 -10.69 2.28
C GLN A 169 16.80 -10.76 3.50
N ALA A 170 16.18 -9.63 3.90
CA ALA A 170 15.19 -9.62 4.97
C ALA A 170 13.97 -10.46 4.60
N VAL A 171 13.43 -10.28 3.38
CA VAL A 171 12.27 -11.03 2.88
C VAL A 171 12.56 -12.52 2.82
N ASN A 172 13.74 -12.90 2.30
CA ASN A 172 14.15 -14.27 2.08
C ASN A 172 14.54 -15.03 3.37
N THR A 173 14.45 -14.40 4.54
CA THR A 173 14.56 -15.11 5.84
C THR A 173 13.40 -16.09 6.05
N VAL A 174 12.28 -15.90 5.34
CA VAL A 174 11.12 -16.79 5.35
C VAL A 174 11.09 -17.59 4.05
N PRO A 175 11.30 -18.92 4.09
CA PRO A 175 11.39 -19.76 2.88
C PRO A 175 10.12 -19.76 2.02
N SER A 176 8.95 -19.70 2.65
CA SER A 176 7.64 -19.61 1.99
C SER A 176 6.75 -18.62 2.74
N ILE A 177 6.69 -17.39 2.26
CA ILE A 177 5.85 -16.34 2.86
C ILE A 177 4.39 -16.78 2.90
N MET A 178 3.89 -17.40 1.84
CA MET A 178 2.46 -17.77 1.77
C MET A 178 2.10 -18.89 2.75
N ASP A 179 2.96 -19.87 2.96
CA ASP A 179 2.70 -20.93 3.95
C ASP A 179 2.81 -20.39 5.38
N ASP A 180 3.84 -19.59 5.66
CA ASP A 180 4.03 -18.93 6.95
C ASP A 180 2.87 -17.95 7.27
N TYR A 181 2.35 -17.22 6.26
CA TYR A 181 1.17 -16.37 6.41
C TYR A 181 -0.10 -17.16 6.74
N ARG A 182 -0.33 -18.31 6.08
CA ARG A 182 -1.45 -19.19 6.41
C ARG A 182 -1.36 -19.71 7.84
N ASP A 183 -0.17 -20.14 8.27
CA ASP A 183 0.05 -20.59 9.64
C ASP A 183 -0.16 -19.49 10.66
N PHE A 184 0.31 -18.27 10.35
CA PHE A 184 0.03 -17.07 11.15
C PHE A 184 -1.48 -16.82 11.28
N LEU A 185 -2.24 -16.87 10.19
CA LEU A 185 -3.70 -16.68 10.21
C LEU A 185 -4.40 -17.78 11.02
N ARG A 186 -4.03 -19.04 10.86
CA ARG A 186 -4.59 -20.17 11.66
C ARG A 186 -4.40 -19.95 13.15
N ALA A 187 -3.22 -19.50 13.54
CA ALA A 187 -2.91 -19.25 14.95
C ALA A 187 -3.60 -18.00 15.53
N ASN A 188 -3.80 -16.95 14.71
CA ASN A 188 -4.08 -15.61 15.20
C ASN A 188 -5.37 -14.97 14.67
N ALA A 189 -6.20 -15.65 13.86
CA ALA A 189 -7.34 -15.06 13.14
C ALA A 189 -8.27 -14.19 14.00
N LYS A 190 -8.47 -14.52 15.27
CA LYS A 190 -9.32 -13.76 16.21
C LYS A 190 -8.69 -12.45 16.69
N HIS A 191 -7.38 -12.28 16.50
CA HIS A 191 -6.58 -11.17 17.00
C HIS A 191 -6.05 -10.28 15.89
N VAL A 192 -6.10 -10.77 14.66
CA VAL A 192 -5.65 -10.07 13.46
C VAL A 192 -6.62 -8.94 13.11
N TYR A 193 -6.06 -7.81 12.76
CA TYR A 193 -6.81 -6.61 12.44
C TYR A 193 -6.57 -6.13 10.98
N CYS A 194 -5.32 -6.13 10.54
CA CYS A 194 -4.93 -5.94 9.14
C CYS A 194 -4.06 -7.15 8.75
N PRO A 195 -4.63 -8.22 8.18
CA PRO A 195 -3.98 -9.52 8.10
C PRO A 195 -2.57 -9.50 7.55
N GLU A 196 -2.35 -8.87 6.41
CA GLU A 196 -1.05 -8.76 5.79
C GLU A 196 -0.11 -7.83 6.57
N GLN A 197 -0.62 -6.68 7.04
CA GLN A 197 0.16 -5.72 7.81
C GLN A 197 0.56 -6.29 9.19
N ASP A 198 -0.36 -6.96 9.89
CA ASP A 198 -0.07 -7.60 11.17
C ASP A 198 0.97 -8.70 10.98
N TYR A 199 0.81 -9.54 9.96
CA TYR A 199 1.75 -10.59 9.62
C TYR A 199 3.17 -10.03 9.40
N LEU A 200 3.32 -9.02 8.55
CA LEU A 200 4.62 -8.42 8.26
C LEU A 200 5.25 -7.81 9.52
N ASN A 201 4.47 -7.13 10.35
CA ASN A 201 4.95 -6.52 11.57
C ASN A 201 5.35 -7.54 12.65
N VAL A 202 4.67 -8.69 12.72
CA VAL A 202 5.05 -9.78 13.64
C VAL A 202 6.28 -10.50 13.11
N ARG A 203 6.23 -10.92 11.84
CA ARG A 203 7.21 -11.83 11.28
C ARG A 203 8.58 -11.19 11.08
N TYR A 204 8.60 -9.90 10.77
CA TYR A 204 9.82 -9.16 10.45
C TYR A 204 10.19 -8.10 11.50
N ALA A 205 9.65 -8.17 12.71
CA ALA A 205 9.82 -7.16 13.76
C ALA A 205 11.29 -6.73 13.96
N ASP A 206 12.22 -7.69 14.00
CA ASP A 206 13.63 -7.43 14.29
C ASP A 206 14.37 -6.71 13.14
N VAL A 207 13.88 -6.84 11.91
CA VAL A 207 14.49 -6.27 10.72
C VAL A 207 13.77 -5.01 10.19
N ILE A 208 12.63 -4.63 10.81
CA ILE A 208 11.94 -3.39 10.47
C ILE A 208 12.73 -2.17 10.92
N ARG A 209 12.80 -1.17 10.07
CA ARG A 209 13.40 0.15 10.34
C ARG A 209 12.41 1.25 10.01
N GLU A 210 12.13 2.08 11.00
CA GLU A 210 11.22 3.22 10.83
C GLU A 210 11.87 4.29 9.95
N ILE A 211 11.08 4.83 9.02
CA ILE A 211 11.45 5.96 8.17
C ILE A 211 10.59 7.19 8.48
N PRO A 212 11.04 8.40 8.08
CA PRO A 212 10.31 9.63 8.32
C PRO A 212 8.88 9.61 7.75
N GLU A 213 7.93 10.19 8.49
CA GLU A 213 6.50 10.21 8.18
C GLU A 213 6.15 10.76 6.78
N HIS A 214 6.99 11.64 6.22
CA HIS A 214 6.73 12.22 4.90
C HIS A 214 6.83 11.22 3.73
N TYR A 215 7.43 10.04 3.94
CA TYR A 215 7.45 8.96 2.93
C TYR A 215 6.11 8.23 2.81
N ASN A 216 5.28 8.25 3.84
CA ASN A 216 3.93 7.69 3.84
C ASN A 216 3.05 8.56 4.76
N LEU A 217 2.72 9.77 4.27
CA LEU A 217 1.95 10.72 5.07
C LEU A 217 0.50 10.27 5.17
N MET A 218 0.12 9.85 6.36
CA MET A 218 -1.23 9.44 6.71
C MET A 218 -1.93 10.59 7.44
N PHE A 219 -3.22 10.84 7.17
CA PHE A 219 -3.98 11.88 7.89
C PHE A 219 -4.22 11.56 9.37
N THR A 220 -3.86 10.36 9.79
CA THR A 220 -3.78 9.97 11.21
C THR A 220 -2.49 10.43 11.88
N SER A 221 -1.49 10.89 11.13
CA SER A 221 -0.25 11.41 11.67
C SER A 221 -0.46 12.76 12.38
N PRO A 222 0.08 12.98 13.59
CA PRO A 222 -0.13 14.23 14.33
C PRO A 222 0.50 15.46 13.65
N ASN A 223 1.46 15.26 12.77
CA ASN A 223 2.25 16.33 12.14
C ASN A 223 1.91 16.55 10.66
N TYR A 224 0.86 15.90 10.13
CA TYR A 224 0.57 15.91 8.69
C TYR A 224 0.44 17.33 8.08
N ALA A 225 0.03 18.31 8.88
CA ALA A 225 -0.14 19.70 8.43
C ALA A 225 1.17 20.42 8.14
N ASN A 226 2.29 19.97 8.74
CA ASN A 226 3.58 20.66 8.70
C ASN A 226 4.62 19.92 7.83
N LEU A 227 4.25 18.80 7.22
CA LEU A 227 5.17 17.99 6.44
C LEU A 227 5.05 18.31 4.94
N SER A 228 6.20 18.33 4.25
CA SER A 228 6.25 18.25 2.79
C SER A 228 6.31 16.79 2.39
N PRO A 229 5.20 16.17 1.96
CA PRO A 229 5.17 14.75 1.71
C PRO A 229 5.97 14.34 0.49
N VAL A 230 6.59 13.16 0.56
CA VAL A 230 7.00 12.39 -0.60
C VAL A 230 5.78 11.68 -1.18
N MET A 231 4.96 11.11 -0.31
CA MET A 231 3.72 10.46 -0.69
C MET A 231 2.64 10.72 0.38
N VAL A 232 1.40 10.89 -0.06
CA VAL A 232 0.20 10.92 0.79
C VAL A 232 -0.58 9.63 0.60
N HIS A 233 -1.01 9.01 1.69
CA HIS A 233 -1.80 7.80 1.72
C HIS A 233 -3.20 8.08 2.28
N TYR A 234 -4.21 7.84 1.47
CA TYR A 234 -5.62 8.09 1.80
C TYR A 234 -6.24 6.87 2.49
N LEU A 235 -5.92 6.69 3.77
CA LEU A 235 -6.30 5.52 4.57
C LEU A 235 -7.81 5.36 4.79
N GLY A 236 -8.23 4.11 5.00
CA GLY A 236 -9.56 3.75 5.48
C GLY A 236 -10.67 4.01 4.46
N SER A 237 -11.87 4.35 4.94
CA SER A 237 -13.06 4.58 4.12
C SER A 237 -13.09 5.97 3.45
N ASP A 238 -12.31 6.92 3.96
CA ASP A 238 -12.30 8.31 3.49
C ASP A 238 -11.31 8.48 2.33
N LYS A 239 -11.63 7.87 1.18
CA LYS A 239 -10.85 7.99 -0.05
C LYS A 239 -11.27 9.24 -0.85
N PRO A 240 -10.42 9.80 -1.72
CA PRO A 240 -10.80 10.90 -2.60
C PRO A 240 -12.03 10.64 -3.48
N TRP A 241 -12.31 9.37 -3.75
CA TRP A 241 -13.46 8.90 -4.55
C TRP A 241 -14.58 8.28 -3.71
N SER A 242 -14.44 8.21 -2.38
CA SER A 242 -15.46 7.74 -1.45
C SER A 242 -16.04 8.88 -0.59
N ARG A 243 -16.73 8.64 0.50
CA ARG A 243 -17.34 9.65 1.35
C ARG A 243 -16.29 10.41 2.17
N TYR A 244 -16.14 11.72 1.97
CA TYR A 244 -15.34 12.58 2.85
C TYR A 244 -16.16 13.05 4.06
N ARG A 245 -15.62 12.91 5.26
CA ARG A 245 -16.30 13.28 6.51
C ARG A 245 -15.53 14.35 7.32
N GLY A 246 -14.65 15.11 6.72
CA GLY A 246 -13.85 16.05 7.50
C GLY A 246 -13.74 17.44 6.89
N ALA A 247 -13.72 18.47 7.75
CA ALA A 247 -13.58 19.87 7.36
C ALA A 247 -12.15 20.42 7.57
N ASP A 248 -11.15 19.53 7.72
CA ASP A 248 -9.78 19.97 7.93
C ASP A 248 -9.18 20.52 6.63
N ARG A 249 -8.68 21.79 6.72
CA ARG A 249 -8.14 22.52 5.56
C ARG A 249 -6.96 21.82 4.88
N TYR A 250 -6.16 21.06 5.61
CA TYR A 250 -4.99 20.37 5.05
C TYR A 250 -5.41 19.10 4.32
N VAL A 251 -6.35 18.35 4.88
CA VAL A 251 -6.97 17.22 4.20
C VAL A 251 -7.61 17.70 2.90
N ALA A 252 -8.38 18.80 2.95
CA ALA A 252 -8.97 19.44 1.77
C ALA A 252 -7.91 19.79 0.71
N LEU A 253 -6.74 20.31 1.12
CA LEU A 253 -5.65 20.61 0.19
C LEU A 253 -5.17 19.36 -0.55
N TYR A 254 -4.95 18.24 0.15
CA TYR A 254 -4.49 17.00 -0.46
C TYR A 254 -5.55 16.35 -1.36
N TYR A 255 -6.84 16.48 -1.03
CA TYR A 255 -7.93 16.08 -1.92
C TYR A 255 -7.98 16.93 -3.20
N LYS A 256 -7.77 18.25 -3.10
CA LYS A 256 -7.64 19.11 -4.28
C LYS A 256 -6.42 18.75 -5.15
N ARG A 257 -5.32 18.33 -4.53
CA ARG A 257 -4.14 17.82 -5.25
C ARG A 257 -4.45 16.52 -5.97
N TYR A 258 -5.18 15.60 -5.33
CA TYR A 258 -5.63 14.37 -5.95
C TYR A 258 -6.52 14.66 -7.18
N LEU A 259 -7.50 15.55 -7.05
CA LEU A 259 -8.33 15.99 -8.19
C LEU A 259 -7.48 16.61 -9.32
N ALA A 260 -6.48 17.41 -8.99
CA ALA A 260 -5.59 18.00 -10.00
C ALA A 260 -4.85 16.91 -10.79
N GLU A 261 -4.44 15.82 -10.12
CA GLU A 261 -3.84 14.67 -10.79
C GLU A 261 -4.86 13.92 -11.66
N CYS A 262 -6.07 13.68 -11.14
CA CYS A 262 -7.15 13.09 -11.93
C CYS A 262 -7.45 13.89 -13.20
N ARG A 263 -7.45 15.22 -13.14
CA ARG A 263 -7.65 16.08 -14.32
C ARG A 263 -6.52 15.93 -15.33
N ARG A 264 -5.29 15.71 -14.88
CA ARG A 264 -4.12 15.51 -15.75
C ARG A 264 -4.22 14.22 -16.56
N CYS A 265 -4.69 13.14 -15.94
CA CYS A 265 -4.88 11.83 -16.58
C CYS A 265 -6.34 11.56 -16.98
N SER A 266 -7.19 12.60 -17.05
CA SER A 266 -8.65 12.48 -17.23
C SER A 266 -9.07 11.69 -18.48
N GLN A 267 -8.31 11.76 -19.56
CA GLN A 267 -8.57 10.99 -20.79
C GLN A 267 -8.49 9.47 -20.59
N TYR A 268 -7.86 8.99 -19.51
CA TYR A 268 -7.70 7.58 -19.21
C TYR A 268 -8.62 7.10 -18.08
N LEU A 269 -9.24 8.03 -17.34
CA LEU A 269 -10.13 7.72 -16.22
C LEU A 269 -11.57 7.46 -16.71
N SER A 270 -12.34 6.69 -15.95
CA SER A 270 -13.76 6.53 -16.22
C SER A 270 -14.55 7.80 -15.90
N ALA A 271 -15.63 8.04 -16.65
CA ALA A 271 -16.50 9.19 -16.39
C ALA A 271 -17.11 9.12 -14.98
N ASP A 272 -17.55 7.93 -14.55
CA ASP A 272 -18.09 7.70 -13.19
C ASP A 272 -17.08 8.07 -12.09
N PHE A 273 -15.82 7.70 -12.26
CA PHE A 273 -14.77 8.04 -11.29
C PHE A 273 -14.52 9.54 -11.25
N MET A 274 -14.45 10.20 -12.41
CA MET A 274 -14.29 11.65 -12.51
C MET A 274 -15.46 12.41 -11.89
N ASP A 275 -16.69 11.95 -12.10
CA ASP A 275 -17.90 12.52 -11.50
C ASP A 275 -17.90 12.38 -9.98
N LYS A 276 -17.56 11.21 -9.46
CA LYS A 276 -17.42 10.94 -8.02
C LYS A 276 -16.44 11.90 -7.36
N ILE A 277 -15.28 12.14 -7.95
CA ILE A 277 -14.27 13.04 -7.40
C ILE A 277 -14.72 14.50 -7.52
N SER A 278 -15.24 14.91 -8.68
CA SER A 278 -15.65 16.30 -8.93
C SER A 278 -16.76 16.76 -8.00
N GLN A 279 -17.77 15.94 -7.77
CA GLN A 279 -18.86 16.23 -6.83
C GLN A 279 -18.37 16.47 -5.40
N ARG A 280 -17.27 15.87 -4.99
CA ARG A 280 -16.76 15.95 -3.62
C ARG A 280 -15.89 17.15 -3.37
N VAL A 281 -15.12 17.59 -4.36
CA VAL A 281 -14.26 18.76 -4.23
C VAL A 281 -15.06 20.06 -4.23
N HIS A 282 -16.31 20.05 -4.73
CA HIS A 282 -17.22 21.19 -4.60
C HIS A 282 -17.66 21.49 -3.16
N PHE A 283 -17.50 20.55 -2.24
CA PHE A 283 -17.79 20.72 -0.82
C PHE A 283 -16.54 21.08 0.02
N LEU A 284 -15.37 21.26 -0.59
CA LEU A 284 -14.10 21.63 0.01
C LEU A 284 -13.69 23.05 -0.43
#